data_80a9086e894bcb2048014c029b64b350
#
_entry.id   80a9086e894bcb2048014c029b64b350
#
_cell.length_a   1.000
_cell.length_b   1.000
_cell.length_c   1.000
_cell.angle_alpha   90.00
_cell.angle_beta   90.00
_cell.angle_gamma   90.00
#
_symmetry.space_group_name_H-M   'P 1'
#
loop_
_entity.id
_entity.type
_entity.pdbx_description
1 polymer ?
#
loop_
_entity_poly.entity_id
_entity_poly.type
_entity_poly.pdbx_seq_one_letter_code
_entity_poly.pdbx_strand_id
1 'polypeptide(L)'
;MGLLTHISDSSPMYTHNYSEFMETQNENTMINFPKLCFQQKIGRVEYVVKNILDDYMYELETLANTYELNDDEIKKYRYKPKLMSADVYNTTEFYFLILRLNNMRGPHEFVNIDKIKLIQKSTLIKALAAIYNAESSALSIYNKRYM
;
A
#
# COMPACT_ATOMS: atom_id res chain seq x y z
N MET A 1 -19.56 -4.84 -6.25
CA MET A 1 -18.38 -4.20 -6.81
C MET A 1 -17.65 -3.45 -5.73
N GLY A 2 -16.35 -3.58 -5.70
CA GLY A 2 -15.53 -2.87 -4.72
C GLY A 2 -15.29 -1.42 -5.07
N LEU A 3 -14.91 -0.63 -4.08
CA LEU A 3 -14.58 0.79 -4.22
C LEU A 3 -13.47 1.02 -5.26
N LEU A 4 -12.51 0.11 -5.36
CA LEU A 4 -11.32 0.24 -6.19
C LEU A 4 -11.45 -0.41 -7.58
N THR A 5 -12.61 -0.92 -7.95
CA THR A 5 -12.80 -1.63 -9.22
C THR A 5 -12.62 -0.75 -10.46
N HIS A 6 -12.80 0.57 -10.32
CA HIS A 6 -12.58 1.52 -11.41
C HIS A 6 -11.10 1.87 -11.61
N ILE A 7 -10.24 1.49 -10.67
CA ILE A 7 -8.80 1.71 -10.78
C ILE A 7 -8.22 0.54 -11.53
N SER A 8 -7.69 0.80 -12.72
CA SER A 8 -7.04 -0.22 -13.53
C SER A 8 -5.55 0.04 -13.61
N ASP A 9 -4.77 -1.01 -13.43
CA ASP A 9 -3.38 -1.02 -13.81
C ASP A 9 -3.31 -1.45 -15.26
N SER A 10 -2.72 -0.64 -16.11
CA SER A 10 -2.56 -0.97 -17.54
C SER A 10 -1.56 -2.10 -17.78
N SER A 11 -0.83 -2.51 -16.76
CA SER A 11 0.15 -3.58 -16.87
C SER A 11 -0.52 -4.94 -17.01
N PRO A 12 -0.06 -5.83 -17.89
CA PRO A 12 -0.57 -7.18 -17.97
C PRO A 12 -0.33 -7.96 -16.68
N MET A 13 -1.18 -8.95 -16.40
CA MET A 13 -1.04 -9.79 -15.21
C MET A 13 0.04 -10.86 -15.41
N TYR A 14 1.29 -10.44 -15.49
CA TYR A 14 2.44 -11.35 -15.56
C TYR A 14 3.54 -10.85 -14.62
N THR A 15 4.55 -11.69 -14.41
CA THR A 15 5.70 -11.35 -13.57
C THR A 15 6.59 -10.34 -14.28
N HIS A 16 6.84 -9.20 -13.63
CA HIS A 16 7.68 -8.13 -14.13
C HIS A 16 9.07 -8.20 -13.50
N ASN A 17 10.07 -7.67 -14.19
CA ASN A 17 11.41 -7.52 -13.64
C ASN A 17 11.44 -6.33 -12.69
N TYR A 18 11.89 -6.54 -11.45
CA TYR A 18 11.93 -5.49 -10.43
C TYR A 18 12.86 -4.34 -10.81
N SER A 19 14.02 -4.64 -11.41
CA SER A 19 14.96 -3.59 -11.84
C SER A 19 14.35 -2.66 -12.87
N GLU A 20 13.64 -3.20 -13.85
CA GLU A 20 12.93 -2.42 -14.87
C GLU A 20 11.81 -1.59 -14.23
N PHE A 21 11.07 -2.18 -13.30
CA PHE A 21 10.03 -1.49 -12.55
C PHE A 21 10.60 -0.28 -11.81
N MET A 22 11.74 -0.43 -11.13
CA MET A 22 12.36 0.66 -10.38
C MET A 22 12.85 1.80 -11.28
N GLU A 23 13.30 1.49 -12.50
CA GLU A 23 13.68 2.51 -13.47
C GLU A 23 12.49 3.38 -13.89
N THR A 24 11.30 2.80 -13.98
CA THR A 24 10.09 3.54 -14.35
C THR A 24 9.49 4.34 -13.19
N GLN A 25 9.94 4.09 -11.95
CA GLN A 25 9.44 4.75 -10.76
C GLN A 25 10.20 6.04 -10.40
N ASN A 26 10.90 6.64 -11.35
CA ASN A 26 11.71 7.86 -11.16
C ASN A 26 10.91 9.12 -10.84
N GLU A 27 9.68 9.00 -10.38
CA GLU A 27 8.88 10.14 -9.99
C GLU A 27 9.16 10.49 -8.53
N ASN A 28 9.64 11.71 -8.30
CA ASN A 28 9.85 12.25 -6.97
C ASN A 28 8.53 12.63 -6.27
N THR A 29 7.44 12.03 -6.68
CA THR A 29 6.14 12.31 -6.10
C THR A 29 6.02 11.61 -4.75
N MET A 30 5.94 12.37 -3.69
CA MET A 30 5.70 11.81 -2.36
C MET A 30 4.25 11.37 -2.25
N ILE A 31 4.04 10.18 -1.68
CA ILE A 31 2.70 9.73 -1.34
C ILE A 31 2.27 10.49 -0.09
N ASN A 32 1.22 11.28 -0.24
CA ASN A 32 0.60 11.94 0.89
C ASN A 32 -0.32 10.94 1.59
N PHE A 33 0.12 10.45 2.75
CA PHE A 33 -0.61 9.44 3.50
C PHE A 33 -1.57 10.13 4.47
N PRO A 34 -2.90 10.04 4.25
CA PRO A 34 -3.85 10.72 5.13
C PRO A 34 -3.86 10.10 6.52
N LYS A 35 -3.69 10.92 7.55
CA LYS A 35 -3.75 10.48 8.95
C LYS A 35 -5.07 9.77 9.28
N LEU A 36 -6.13 10.11 8.58
CA LEU A 36 -7.44 9.51 8.75
C LEU A 36 -7.41 7.98 8.60
N CYS A 37 -6.43 7.46 7.86
CA CYS A 37 -6.27 6.01 7.68
C CYS A 37 -5.81 5.30 8.96
N PHE A 38 -5.25 6.01 9.92
CA PHE A 38 -4.70 5.42 11.13
C PHE A 38 -5.35 5.92 12.41
N GLN A 39 -5.91 7.12 12.39
CA GLN A 39 -6.44 7.75 13.59
C GLN A 39 -7.82 8.32 13.30
N GLN A 40 -8.72 8.07 14.21
CA GLN A 40 -10.03 8.73 14.22
C GLN A 40 -10.15 9.56 15.49
N LYS A 41 -10.70 10.77 15.31
CA LYS A 41 -10.98 11.66 16.41
C LYS A 41 -12.48 11.74 16.59
N ILE A 42 -12.95 11.28 17.73
CA ILE A 42 -14.37 11.35 18.10
C ILE A 42 -14.47 12.30 19.28
N GLY A 43 -15.04 13.50 19.05
CA GLY A 43 -15.07 14.53 20.06
C GLY A 43 -13.67 15.00 20.44
N ARG A 44 -13.31 14.92 21.72
CA ARG A 44 -11.98 15.28 22.23
C ARG A 44 -11.03 14.10 22.34
N VAL A 45 -11.50 12.89 22.07
CA VAL A 45 -10.69 11.69 22.24
C VAL A 45 -10.19 11.23 20.88
N GLU A 46 -8.89 11.05 20.79
CA GLU A 46 -8.24 10.54 19.60
C GLU A 46 -7.98 9.04 19.79
N TYR A 47 -8.54 8.23 18.90
CA TYR A 47 -8.38 6.79 18.95
C TYR A 47 -7.43 6.33 17.87
N VAL A 48 -6.49 5.47 18.24
CA VAL A 48 -5.71 4.73 17.25
C VAL A 48 -6.58 3.58 16.78
N VAL A 49 -7.05 3.69 15.53
CA VAL A 49 -7.91 2.68 14.93
C VAL A 49 -7.02 1.64 14.25
N LYS A 50 -7.53 0.43 14.12
CA LYS A 50 -6.94 -0.58 13.24
C LYS A 50 -6.67 0.07 11.87
N ASN A 51 -5.60 -0.37 11.21
CA ASN A 51 -5.24 0.16 9.89
C ASN A 51 -6.40 -0.02 8.90
N ILE A 52 -6.95 1.09 8.44
CA ILE A 52 -8.12 1.08 7.54
C ILE A 52 -7.81 0.33 6.24
N LEU A 53 -6.56 0.33 5.79
CA LEU A 53 -6.17 -0.41 4.58
C LEU A 53 -6.42 -1.91 4.71
N ASP A 54 -6.44 -2.47 5.92
CA ASP A 54 -6.81 -3.88 6.12
C ASP A 54 -8.24 -4.18 5.66
N ASP A 55 -9.14 -3.21 5.73
CA ASP A 55 -10.52 -3.37 5.27
C ASP A 55 -10.62 -3.43 3.75
N TYR A 56 -9.60 -2.94 3.06
CA TYR A 56 -9.56 -2.89 1.60
C TYR A 56 -8.55 -3.87 0.99
N MET A 57 -7.97 -4.76 1.81
CA MET A 57 -6.89 -5.65 1.33
C MET A 57 -7.33 -6.53 0.16
N TYR A 58 -8.56 -7.04 0.18
CA TYR A 58 -9.05 -7.86 -0.92
C TYR A 58 -9.01 -7.09 -2.24
N GLU A 59 -9.45 -5.83 -2.22
CA GLU A 59 -9.43 -4.98 -3.40
C GLU A 59 -8.02 -4.55 -3.77
N LEU A 60 -7.18 -4.23 -2.78
CA LEU A 60 -5.80 -3.84 -3.02
C LEU A 60 -4.98 -4.98 -3.66
N GLU A 61 -5.24 -6.22 -3.27
CA GLU A 61 -4.58 -7.39 -3.86
C GLU A 61 -4.84 -7.49 -5.37
N THR A 62 -6.01 -7.08 -5.83
CA THR A 62 -6.33 -7.09 -7.27
C THR A 62 -5.51 -6.09 -8.07
N LEU A 63 -4.94 -5.09 -7.42
CA LEU A 63 -4.11 -4.06 -8.06
C LEU A 63 -2.63 -4.41 -8.08
N ALA A 64 -2.24 -5.45 -7.35
CA ALA A 64 -0.83 -5.82 -7.22
C ALA A 64 -0.34 -6.63 -8.41
N ASN A 65 0.90 -6.39 -8.80
CA ASN A 65 1.62 -7.18 -9.79
C ASN A 65 2.76 -7.92 -9.09
N THR A 66 3.21 -9.00 -9.70
CA THR A 66 4.36 -9.77 -9.21
C THR A 66 5.63 -9.29 -9.88
N TYR A 67 6.67 -9.04 -9.10
CA TYR A 67 7.97 -8.58 -9.57
C TYR A 67 9.05 -9.59 -9.18
N GLU A 68 9.95 -9.86 -10.10
CA GLU A 68 11.05 -10.79 -9.88
C GLU A 68 12.31 -10.02 -9.53
N LEU A 69 12.94 -10.39 -8.41
CA LEU A 69 14.15 -9.78 -7.89
C LEU A 69 15.38 -10.63 -8.28
N ASN A 70 16.48 -9.96 -8.62
CA ASN A 70 17.76 -10.63 -8.81
C ASN A 70 18.44 -10.89 -7.45
N ASP A 71 19.59 -11.62 -7.48
CA ASP A 71 20.27 -12.01 -6.25
C ASP A 71 20.74 -10.80 -5.42
N ASP A 72 21.20 -9.74 -6.06
CA ASP A 72 21.65 -8.53 -5.38
C ASP A 72 20.48 -7.81 -4.70
N GLU A 73 19.35 -7.76 -5.36
CA GLU A 73 18.13 -7.17 -4.81
C GLU A 73 17.59 -7.96 -3.63
N ILE A 74 17.62 -9.29 -3.73
CA ILE A 74 17.22 -10.17 -2.63
C ILE A 74 18.09 -9.91 -1.40
N LYS A 75 19.40 -9.82 -1.58
CA LYS A 75 20.35 -9.53 -0.49
C LYS A 75 20.08 -8.15 0.14
N LYS A 76 19.79 -7.15 -0.71
CA LYS A 76 19.53 -5.79 -0.26
C LYS A 76 18.30 -5.72 0.63
N TYR A 77 17.20 -6.40 0.26
CA TYR A 77 15.92 -6.25 0.92
C TYR A 77 15.59 -7.33 1.94
N ARG A 78 16.38 -8.39 2.02
CA ARG A 78 16.11 -9.49 2.97
C ARG A 78 15.95 -8.95 4.38
N TYR A 79 14.82 -9.31 5.02
CA TYR A 79 14.43 -8.85 6.35
C TYR A 79 14.22 -7.33 6.47
N LYS A 80 14.13 -6.63 5.34
CA LYS A 80 14.05 -5.15 5.33
C LYS A 80 12.89 -4.66 4.48
N PRO A 81 11.64 -4.98 4.86
CA PRO A 81 10.47 -4.49 4.09
C PRO A 81 10.33 -2.97 4.15
N LYS A 82 10.78 -2.33 5.23
CA LYS A 82 10.80 -0.86 5.32
C LYS A 82 11.71 -0.23 4.30
N LEU A 83 12.87 -0.84 4.03
CA LEU A 83 13.79 -0.36 3.00
C LEU A 83 13.14 -0.45 1.62
N MET A 84 12.46 -1.56 1.33
CA MET A 84 11.75 -1.72 0.06
C MET A 84 10.64 -0.67 -0.06
N SER A 85 9.88 -0.43 1.00
CA SER A 85 8.86 0.63 1.00
C SER A 85 9.46 2.01 0.73
N ALA A 86 10.58 2.33 1.36
CA ALA A 86 11.26 3.60 1.14
C ALA A 86 11.72 3.76 -0.32
N ASP A 87 12.23 2.71 -0.92
CA ASP A 87 12.70 2.75 -2.30
C ASP A 87 11.55 2.82 -3.30
N VAL A 88 10.49 2.05 -3.08
CA VAL A 88 9.35 1.98 -4.02
C VAL A 88 8.41 3.17 -3.84
N TYR A 89 8.09 3.52 -2.59
CA TYR A 89 7.04 4.49 -2.29
C TYR A 89 7.55 5.81 -1.70
N ASN A 90 8.86 5.95 -1.57
CA ASN A 90 9.51 7.13 -0.94
C ASN A 90 9.08 7.36 0.52
N THR A 91 8.61 6.32 1.18
CA THR A 91 8.25 6.35 2.60
C THR A 91 8.30 4.93 3.17
N THR A 92 8.70 4.79 4.42
CA THR A 92 8.72 3.49 5.10
C THR A 92 7.33 3.03 5.54
N GLU A 93 6.33 3.92 5.49
CA GLU A 93 5.00 3.71 6.05
C GLU A 93 4.24 2.51 5.43
N PHE A 94 4.55 2.14 4.19
CA PHE A 94 3.83 1.07 3.50
C PHE A 94 4.48 -0.30 3.64
N TYR A 95 5.44 -0.48 4.56
CA TYR A 95 6.06 -1.79 4.76
C TYR A 95 5.01 -2.87 5.14
N PHE A 96 4.00 -2.48 5.93
CA PHE A 96 2.93 -3.40 6.31
C PHE A 96 2.11 -3.86 5.10
N LEU A 97 1.88 -2.95 4.14
CA LEU A 97 1.17 -3.27 2.90
C LEU A 97 1.94 -4.32 2.09
N ILE A 98 3.25 -4.14 1.96
CA ILE A 98 4.11 -5.10 1.28
C ILE A 98 4.01 -6.47 1.95
N LEU A 99 4.08 -6.51 3.28
CA LEU A 99 3.97 -7.76 4.03
C LEU A 99 2.60 -8.41 3.82
N ARG A 100 1.52 -7.64 3.88
CA ARG A 100 0.16 -8.14 3.71
C ARG A 100 -0.08 -8.67 2.31
N LEU A 101 0.38 -7.98 1.28
CA LEU A 101 0.23 -8.42 -0.11
C LEU A 101 0.93 -9.76 -0.36
N ASN A 102 1.97 -10.07 0.42
CA ASN A 102 2.76 -11.27 0.27
C ASN A 102 2.47 -12.32 1.36
N ASN A 103 1.39 -12.15 2.10
CA ASN A 103 0.94 -13.05 3.16
C ASN A 103 2.01 -13.28 4.24
N MET A 104 2.73 -12.22 4.58
CA MET A 104 3.77 -12.24 5.60
C MET A 104 3.30 -11.53 6.86
N ARG A 105 3.67 -12.07 8.03
CA ARG A 105 3.25 -11.53 9.33
C ARG A 105 4.16 -10.43 9.85
N GLY A 106 5.43 -10.47 9.46
CA GLY A 106 6.40 -9.50 9.92
C GLY A 106 7.70 -9.57 9.14
N PRO A 107 8.66 -8.69 9.46
CA PRO A 107 9.94 -8.62 8.75
C PRO A 107 10.74 -9.93 8.77
N HIS A 108 10.54 -10.77 9.80
CA HIS A 108 11.22 -12.06 9.92
C HIS A 108 10.82 -13.04 8.82
N GLU A 109 9.65 -12.87 8.21
CA GLU A 109 9.20 -13.70 7.10
C GLU A 109 9.62 -13.14 5.73
N PHE A 110 10.21 -11.94 5.70
CA PHE A 110 10.62 -11.25 4.46
C PHE A 110 11.98 -11.78 3.98
N VAL A 111 12.01 -13.03 3.55
CA VAL A 111 13.24 -13.75 3.18
C VAL A 111 13.16 -14.43 1.81
N ASN A 112 12.05 -15.08 1.48
CA ASN A 112 11.83 -15.70 0.18
C ASN A 112 11.19 -14.69 -0.77
N ILE A 113 11.97 -13.68 -1.17
CA ILE A 113 11.49 -12.53 -1.91
C ILE A 113 11.96 -12.50 -3.37
N ASP A 114 12.33 -13.64 -3.92
CA ASP A 114 12.64 -13.75 -5.33
C ASP A 114 11.51 -13.28 -6.23
N LYS A 115 10.26 -13.52 -5.79
CA LYS A 115 9.07 -12.97 -6.40
C LYS A 115 8.26 -12.23 -5.33
N ILE A 116 7.99 -10.96 -5.56
CA ILE A 116 7.31 -10.10 -4.59
C ILE A 116 6.12 -9.40 -5.25
N LYS A 117 5.00 -9.32 -4.54
CA LYS A 117 3.83 -8.60 -5.00
C LYS A 117 3.87 -7.17 -4.50
N LEU A 118 3.73 -6.24 -5.42
CA LEU A 118 3.72 -4.80 -5.13
C LEU A 118 2.64 -4.11 -5.97
N ILE A 119 2.12 -3.02 -5.44
CA ILE A 119 1.24 -2.11 -6.19
C ILE A 119 2.11 -0.98 -6.73
N GLN A 120 1.94 -0.62 -7.99
CA GLN A 120 2.66 0.53 -8.56
C GLN A 120 2.32 1.79 -7.76
N LYS A 121 3.32 2.67 -7.60
CA LYS A 121 3.16 3.89 -6.81
C LYS A 121 2.00 4.75 -7.32
N SER A 122 1.89 4.94 -8.63
CA SER A 122 0.80 5.72 -9.23
C SER A 122 -0.58 5.11 -8.96
N THR A 123 -0.68 3.80 -9.04
CA THR A 123 -1.92 3.06 -8.74
C THR A 123 -2.27 3.16 -7.25
N LEU A 124 -1.26 3.05 -6.39
CA LEU A 124 -1.46 3.17 -4.94
C LEU A 124 -1.95 4.57 -4.56
N ILE A 125 -1.41 5.62 -5.17
CA ILE A 125 -1.86 6.99 -4.93
C ILE A 125 -3.35 7.14 -5.25
N LYS A 126 -3.79 6.59 -6.38
CA LYS A 126 -5.21 6.64 -6.77
C LYS A 126 -6.08 5.86 -5.80
N ALA A 127 -5.63 4.68 -5.37
CA ALA A 127 -6.36 3.85 -4.42
C ALA A 127 -6.50 4.55 -3.06
N LEU A 128 -5.42 5.14 -2.56
CA LEU A 128 -5.43 5.88 -1.30
C LEU A 128 -6.37 7.09 -1.35
N ALA A 129 -6.39 7.81 -2.47
CA ALA A 129 -7.29 8.93 -2.64
C ALA A 129 -8.76 8.49 -2.59
N ALA A 130 -9.09 7.38 -3.25
CA ALA A 130 -10.45 6.83 -3.24
C ALA A 130 -10.85 6.37 -1.82
N ILE A 131 -9.98 5.69 -1.11
CA ILE A 131 -10.21 5.24 0.25
C ILE A 131 -10.39 6.45 1.19
N TYR A 132 -9.52 7.44 1.09
CA TYR A 132 -9.60 8.65 1.90
C TYR A 132 -10.94 9.36 1.69
N ASN A 133 -11.36 9.52 0.45
CA ASN A 133 -12.63 10.20 0.14
C ASN A 133 -13.83 9.44 0.70
N ALA A 134 -13.82 8.10 0.59
CA ALA A 134 -14.91 7.26 1.12
C ALA A 134 -14.97 7.35 2.65
N GLU A 135 -13.85 7.24 3.33
CA GLU A 135 -13.78 7.28 4.79
C GLU A 135 -14.11 8.68 5.34
N SER A 136 -13.64 9.73 4.67
CA SER A 136 -13.97 11.10 5.04
C SER A 136 -15.47 11.38 4.93
N SER A 137 -16.10 10.89 3.88
CA SER A 137 -17.55 11.03 3.69
C SER A 137 -18.32 10.28 4.76
N ALA A 138 -17.93 9.06 5.08
CA ALA A 138 -18.55 8.26 6.12
C ALA A 138 -18.43 8.94 7.49
N LEU A 139 -17.25 9.46 7.82
CA LEU A 139 -17.02 10.16 9.09
C LEU A 139 -17.83 11.45 9.17
N SER A 140 -17.92 12.20 8.09
CA SER A 140 -18.72 13.42 8.01
C SER A 140 -20.20 13.13 8.28
N ILE A 141 -20.75 12.08 7.69
CA ILE A 141 -22.14 11.65 7.92
C ILE A 141 -22.34 11.25 9.38
N TYR A 142 -21.40 10.48 9.93
CA TYR A 142 -21.46 10.07 11.32
C TYR A 142 -21.47 11.29 12.26
N ASN A 143 -20.58 12.24 12.05
CA ASN A 143 -20.48 13.43 12.88
C ASN A 143 -21.76 14.28 12.82
N LYS A 144 -22.40 14.38 11.68
CA LYS A 144 -23.67 15.11 11.54
C LYS A 144 -24.81 14.48 12.35
N ARG A 145 -24.79 13.15 12.51
CA ARG A 145 -25.86 12.41 13.19
C ARG A 145 -25.66 12.35 14.71
N TYR A 146 -24.41 12.22 15.16
CA TYR A 146 -24.10 11.85 16.54
C TYR A 146 -23.27 12.88 17.31
N MET A 147 -22.83 13.90 16.60
CA MET A 147 -22.04 14.98 17.19
C MET A 147 -22.82 16.30 17.09
#